data_129536dca456f71a59aed2020e7dd1ef
#
_entry.id   129536dca456f71a59aed2020e7dd1ef
#
_cell.length_a   1.000
_cell.length_b   1.000
_cell.length_c   1.000
_cell.angle_alpha   90.00
_cell.angle_beta   90.00
_cell.angle_gamma   90.00
#
_symmetry.space_group_name_H-M   'P 1'
#
loop_
_entity.id
_entity.type
_entity.pdbx_description
1 polymer ?
#
loop_
_entity_poly.entity_id
_entity_poly.type
_entity_poly.pdbx_seq_one_letter_code
_entity_poly.pdbx_strand_id
1 'polypeptide(L)'
;DNPKHYDRLFFEQSGLGWQGKSTMMLSPGKGPWQLIGNIYVEKKFDVEVKKDYSCGSCNLCQISCPTGALDDDFILDSNKCISYWLQSPDIIPHDMREKIGNRFYGCDECLISCPPGQGGIKKFNTDTSVDLNQILNSESQELVELYNWFYIPKRNGDYLKRNAIIALANNPSSDTREVLISLLKSQSQLVRFYSIWGLWKIGEFEIVNQYLDIKNEKSEMILQEYQRLNEMIYSNK
;
A
#
# COMPACT_ATOMS: atom_id res chain seq x y z
N ASP A 1 13.03 3.22 5.75
CA ASP A 1 14.15 3.82 5.00
C ASP A 1 14.87 4.84 5.86
N ASN A 2 16.18 4.75 5.92
CA ASN A 2 17.00 5.71 6.61
C ASN A 2 17.79 6.54 5.58
N PRO A 3 17.45 7.82 5.38
CA PRO A 3 18.10 8.67 4.36
C PRO A 3 19.59 8.93 4.62
N LYS A 4 20.10 8.55 5.78
CA LYS A 4 21.51 8.69 6.16
C LYS A 4 22.33 7.40 5.92
N HIS A 5 21.68 6.32 5.47
CA HIS A 5 22.34 5.04 5.21
C HIS A 5 22.34 4.76 3.70
N TYR A 6 23.47 4.33 3.22
CA TYR A 6 23.70 4.00 1.81
C TYR A 6 23.63 2.49 1.58
N ASP A 7 22.71 1.79 2.24
CA ASP A 7 22.60 0.33 2.24
C ASP A 7 22.55 -0.25 0.83
N ARG A 8 21.81 0.39 -0.08
CA ARG A 8 21.71 -0.05 -1.48
C ARG A 8 23.05 0.04 -2.20
N LEU A 9 23.75 1.16 -2.05
CA LEU A 9 25.07 1.36 -2.68
C LEU A 9 26.09 0.34 -2.18
N PHE A 10 26.14 0.13 -0.87
CA PHE A 10 27.05 -0.85 -0.28
C PHE A 10 26.70 -2.27 -0.67
N PHE A 11 25.41 -2.60 -0.77
CA PHE A 11 24.96 -3.89 -1.26
C PHE A 11 25.44 -4.16 -2.69
N GLU A 12 25.31 -3.20 -3.60
CA GLU A 12 25.75 -3.32 -4.98
C GLU A 12 27.27 -3.42 -5.08
N GLN A 13 27.99 -2.53 -4.38
CA GLN A 13 29.44 -2.54 -4.33
C GLN A 13 30.04 -3.82 -3.71
N SER A 14 29.31 -4.48 -2.82
CA SER A 14 29.76 -5.75 -2.22
C SER A 14 29.66 -6.96 -3.15
N GLY A 15 29.03 -6.81 -4.33
CA GLY A 15 28.78 -7.89 -5.28
C GLY A 15 27.81 -8.95 -4.79
N LEU A 16 27.01 -8.68 -3.74
CA LEU A 16 25.96 -9.57 -3.24
C LEU A 16 24.76 -9.62 -4.18
N GLY A 17 24.62 -8.62 -5.05
CA GLY A 17 23.53 -8.54 -5.99
C GLY A 17 23.60 -7.27 -6.87
N TRP A 18 22.47 -6.84 -7.38
CA TRP A 18 22.37 -5.69 -8.29
C TRP A 18 21.07 -4.93 -8.07
N GLN A 19 21.00 -3.71 -8.57
CA GLN A 19 19.74 -2.98 -8.66
C GLN A 19 18.93 -3.52 -9.83
N GLY A 20 17.72 -3.96 -9.55
CA GLY A 20 16.77 -4.39 -10.58
C GLY A 20 16.05 -3.23 -11.26
N LYS A 21 15.48 -3.47 -12.46
CA LYS A 21 14.63 -2.50 -13.16
C LYS A 21 13.43 -2.06 -12.33
N SER A 22 12.99 -2.90 -11.39
CA SER A 22 11.95 -2.57 -10.38
C SER A 22 12.40 -1.60 -9.29
N THR A 23 13.62 -1.08 -9.36
CA THR A 23 14.30 -0.31 -8.30
C THR A 23 14.64 -1.09 -7.03
N MET A 24 14.26 -2.37 -6.93
CA MET A 24 14.59 -3.22 -5.79
C MET A 24 16.00 -3.78 -5.91
N MET A 25 16.64 -4.03 -4.77
CA MET A 25 17.92 -4.73 -4.75
C MET A 25 17.68 -6.24 -4.84
N LEU A 26 18.36 -6.89 -5.78
CA LEU A 26 18.17 -8.30 -6.12
C LEU A 26 19.41 -9.11 -5.77
N SER A 27 19.22 -10.28 -5.16
CA SER A 27 20.29 -11.28 -4.97
C SER A 27 20.05 -12.51 -5.84
N PRO A 28 21.13 -13.17 -6.31
CA PRO A 28 21.01 -14.43 -7.02
C PRO A 28 20.20 -15.46 -6.23
N GLY A 29 19.21 -16.07 -6.88
CA GLY A 29 18.37 -17.12 -6.28
C GLY A 29 17.37 -16.67 -5.20
N LYS A 30 17.44 -15.40 -4.73
CA LYS A 30 16.51 -14.82 -3.76
C LYS A 30 15.66 -13.69 -4.37
N GLY A 31 16.17 -13.06 -5.44
CA GLY A 31 15.53 -11.90 -6.04
C GLY A 31 15.38 -10.76 -5.04
N PRO A 32 14.21 -10.11 -4.99
CA PRO A 32 13.93 -8.99 -4.08
C PRO A 32 13.54 -9.42 -2.65
N TRP A 33 13.40 -10.74 -2.37
CA TRP A 33 12.91 -11.26 -1.09
C TRP A 33 14.00 -11.30 -0.02
N GLN A 34 14.49 -10.11 0.34
CA GLN A 34 15.52 -9.95 1.34
C GLN A 34 15.48 -8.57 1.98
N LEU A 35 15.95 -8.50 3.20
CA LEU A 35 16.31 -7.25 3.85
C LEU A 35 17.82 -7.07 3.77
N ILE A 36 18.25 -5.85 3.51
CA ILE A 36 19.66 -5.46 3.47
C ILE A 36 19.98 -4.57 4.68
N GLY A 37 21.18 -4.72 5.18
CA GLY A 37 21.69 -3.90 6.27
C GLY A 37 23.21 -3.92 6.26
N ASN A 38 23.82 -2.95 6.93
CA ASN A 38 25.28 -2.81 7.01
C ASN A 38 25.75 -2.90 8.45
N ILE A 39 26.90 -3.53 8.64
CA ILE A 39 27.63 -3.54 9.90
C ILE A 39 28.97 -2.85 9.66
N TYR A 40 29.23 -1.79 10.38
CA TYR A 40 30.49 -1.05 10.33
C TYR A 40 31.46 -1.63 11.36
N VAL A 41 32.66 -1.97 10.92
CA VAL A 41 33.71 -2.55 11.78
C VAL A 41 35.04 -1.87 11.50
N GLU A 42 35.90 -1.78 12.52
CA GLU A 42 37.24 -1.22 12.42
C GLU A 42 38.28 -2.24 11.87
N LYS A 43 37.83 -3.05 10.90
CA LYS A 43 38.70 -4.08 10.30
C LYS A 43 38.72 -3.90 8.79
N LYS A 44 39.93 -3.90 8.22
CA LYS A 44 40.13 -3.96 6.78
C LYS A 44 39.89 -5.39 6.28
N PHE A 45 39.07 -5.50 5.24
CA PHE A 45 38.86 -6.77 4.52
C PHE A 45 39.42 -6.60 3.11
N ASP A 46 40.11 -7.64 2.64
CA ASP A 46 40.45 -7.75 1.23
C ASP A 46 39.25 -8.34 0.51
N VAL A 47 38.60 -7.51 -0.30
CA VAL A 47 37.38 -7.88 -1.01
C VAL A 47 37.67 -7.97 -2.50
N GLU A 48 37.63 -9.16 -3.06
CA GLU A 48 37.53 -9.34 -4.50
C GLU A 48 36.03 -9.29 -4.88
N VAL A 49 35.67 -8.22 -5.54
CA VAL A 49 34.28 -8.06 -5.99
C VAL A 49 34.28 -7.87 -7.48
N LYS A 50 33.70 -8.84 -8.22
CA LYS A 50 32.89 -8.53 -9.42
C LYS A 50 32.11 -9.75 -9.87
N LYS A 51 30.79 -9.67 -9.77
CA LYS A 51 29.89 -10.51 -10.54
C LYS A 51 28.97 -9.56 -11.29
N ASP A 52 28.99 -9.61 -12.62
CA ASP A 52 28.10 -8.81 -13.45
C ASP A 52 26.71 -9.45 -13.46
N TYR A 53 25.92 -9.08 -12.48
CA TYR A 53 24.50 -9.41 -12.44
C TYR A 53 23.67 -8.29 -13.05
N SER A 54 22.66 -8.63 -13.85
CA SER A 54 21.73 -7.66 -14.42
C SER A 54 20.37 -8.29 -14.72
N CYS A 55 19.39 -7.45 -14.98
CA CYS A 55 18.09 -7.91 -15.46
C CYS A 55 18.09 -8.26 -16.95
N GLY A 56 19.13 -7.90 -17.71
CA GLY A 56 19.18 -8.09 -19.16
C GLY A 56 17.94 -7.53 -19.86
N SER A 57 17.33 -8.32 -20.73
CA SER A 57 16.10 -7.96 -21.47
C SER A 57 14.81 -8.18 -20.68
N CYS A 58 14.86 -8.67 -19.43
CA CYS A 58 13.67 -8.94 -18.62
C CYS A 58 12.98 -7.63 -18.21
N ASN A 59 11.64 -7.58 -18.33
CA ASN A 59 10.77 -6.46 -17.94
C ASN A 59 9.50 -6.92 -17.20
N LEU A 60 9.49 -8.12 -16.64
CA LEU A 60 8.30 -8.70 -15.99
C LEU A 60 7.75 -7.85 -14.86
N CYS A 61 8.59 -7.20 -14.07
CA CYS A 61 8.15 -6.30 -13.00
C CYS A 61 7.38 -5.07 -13.54
N GLN A 62 7.75 -4.56 -14.71
CA GLN A 62 7.07 -3.44 -15.38
C GLN A 62 5.70 -3.89 -15.91
N ILE A 63 5.66 -5.04 -16.61
CA ILE A 63 4.42 -5.62 -17.15
C ILE A 63 3.43 -5.98 -16.03
N SER A 64 3.92 -6.49 -14.91
CA SER A 64 3.08 -6.91 -13.77
C SER A 64 2.59 -5.75 -12.91
N CYS A 65 3.14 -4.55 -13.06
CA CYS A 65 2.72 -3.41 -12.25
C CYS A 65 1.30 -2.98 -12.63
N PRO A 66 0.30 -3.10 -11.72
CA PRO A 66 -1.11 -2.85 -12.08
C PRO A 66 -1.41 -1.38 -12.37
N THR A 67 -0.48 -0.49 -12.07
CA THR A 67 -0.66 0.96 -12.21
C THR A 67 0.35 1.59 -13.17
N GLY A 68 1.27 0.81 -13.74
CA GLY A 68 2.35 1.34 -14.57
C GLY A 68 3.30 2.26 -13.80
N ALA A 69 3.55 1.98 -12.52
CA ALA A 69 4.47 2.78 -11.71
C ALA A 69 5.96 2.57 -12.09
N LEU A 70 6.25 1.55 -12.89
CA LEU A 70 7.60 1.18 -13.37
C LEU A 70 7.67 1.37 -14.89
N ASP A 71 7.44 2.59 -15.35
CA ASP A 71 7.36 2.89 -16.80
C ASP A 71 8.71 2.77 -17.49
N ASP A 72 9.81 3.08 -16.80
CA ASP A 72 11.18 3.00 -17.29
C ASP A 72 12.08 2.13 -16.41
N ASP A 73 13.19 1.67 -16.99
CA ASP A 73 14.20 0.89 -16.27
C ASP A 73 14.77 1.71 -15.09
N PHE A 74 14.77 1.13 -13.90
CA PHE A 74 15.33 1.72 -12.68
C PHE A 74 14.61 2.98 -12.19
N ILE A 75 13.42 3.28 -12.70
CA ILE A 75 12.61 4.44 -12.31
C ILE A 75 11.29 3.94 -11.73
N LEU A 76 10.90 4.53 -10.60
CA LEU A 76 9.61 4.32 -9.94
C LEU A 76 8.89 5.66 -9.81
N ASP A 77 7.73 5.79 -10.46
CA ASP A 77 6.79 6.86 -10.17
C ASP A 77 5.99 6.52 -8.90
N SER A 78 6.36 7.13 -7.78
CA SER A 78 5.69 6.90 -6.50
C SER A 78 4.21 7.29 -6.52
N ASN A 79 3.82 8.28 -7.32
CA ASN A 79 2.42 8.71 -7.43
C ASN A 79 1.52 7.64 -8.08
N LYS A 80 2.11 6.70 -8.80
CA LYS A 80 1.41 5.53 -9.34
C LYS A 80 1.57 4.28 -8.47
N CYS A 81 2.45 4.28 -7.45
CA CYS A 81 2.75 3.09 -6.67
C CYS A 81 1.70 2.82 -5.60
N ILE A 82 1.02 1.66 -5.67
CA ILE A 82 0.02 1.23 -4.67
C ILE A 82 0.65 1.14 -3.27
N SER A 83 1.87 0.58 -3.16
CA SER A 83 2.55 0.46 -1.88
C SER A 83 2.83 1.83 -1.24
N TYR A 84 3.19 2.83 -2.03
CA TYR A 84 3.35 4.21 -1.56
C TYR A 84 2.03 4.76 -1.00
N TRP A 85 0.94 4.65 -1.74
CA TRP A 85 -0.35 5.19 -1.32
C TRP A 85 -0.91 4.52 -0.07
N LEU A 86 -0.76 3.20 0.08
CA LEU A 86 -1.18 2.49 1.29
C LEU A 86 -0.38 2.90 2.54
N GLN A 87 0.80 3.50 2.36
CA GLN A 87 1.69 3.98 3.42
C GLN A 87 1.80 5.51 3.48
N SER A 88 1.14 6.26 2.57
CA SER A 88 1.15 7.72 2.58
C SER A 88 0.19 8.28 3.64
N PRO A 89 0.53 9.41 4.29
CA PRO A 89 -0.41 10.17 5.11
C PRO A 89 -1.42 11.00 4.30
N ASP A 90 -1.24 11.08 3.00
CA ASP A 90 -2.06 11.90 2.12
C ASP A 90 -3.37 11.20 1.74
N ILE A 91 -4.31 11.97 1.21
CA ILE A 91 -5.57 11.43 0.66
C ILE A 91 -5.25 10.68 -0.63
N ILE A 92 -5.61 9.39 -0.67
CA ILE A 92 -5.41 8.54 -1.84
C ILE A 92 -6.26 9.05 -2.99
N PRO A 93 -5.69 9.33 -4.18
CA PRO A 93 -6.43 9.76 -5.35
C PRO A 93 -7.55 8.77 -5.71
N HIS A 94 -8.65 9.29 -6.22
CA HIS A 94 -9.87 8.50 -6.45
C HIS A 94 -9.61 7.31 -7.40
N ASP A 95 -8.88 7.54 -8.50
CA ASP A 95 -8.51 6.51 -9.46
C ASP A 95 -7.57 5.43 -8.89
N MET A 96 -6.78 5.80 -7.88
CA MET A 96 -5.89 4.85 -7.19
C MET A 96 -6.64 3.95 -6.22
N ARG A 97 -7.74 4.43 -5.61
CA ARG A 97 -8.51 3.63 -4.64
C ARG A 97 -9.05 2.35 -5.26
N GLU A 98 -9.50 2.41 -6.51
CA GLU A 98 -9.95 1.22 -7.23
C GLU A 98 -8.80 0.27 -7.61
N LYS A 99 -7.68 0.84 -8.05
CA LYS A 99 -6.48 0.06 -8.44
C LYS A 99 -5.83 -0.67 -7.26
N ILE A 100 -6.04 -0.20 -6.03
CA ILE A 100 -5.60 -0.90 -4.80
C ILE A 100 -6.22 -2.29 -4.73
N GLY A 101 -7.47 -2.47 -5.20
CA GLY A 101 -8.16 -3.75 -5.13
C GLY A 101 -8.38 -4.17 -3.68
N ASN A 102 -8.13 -5.43 -3.37
CA ASN A 102 -8.28 -6.01 -2.03
C ASN A 102 -7.02 -5.90 -1.14
N ARG A 103 -6.03 -5.10 -1.54
CA ARG A 103 -4.78 -4.96 -0.78
C ARG A 103 -4.99 -4.10 0.46
N PHE A 104 -4.62 -4.66 1.60
CA PHE A 104 -4.67 -3.96 2.89
C PHE A 104 -3.39 -3.18 3.18
N TYR A 105 -2.22 -3.75 2.83
CA TYR A 105 -0.91 -3.14 3.10
C TYR A 105 0.12 -3.59 2.08
N GLY A 106 0.84 -2.64 1.49
CA GLY A 106 1.87 -2.93 0.50
C GLY A 106 1.31 -3.41 -0.86
N CYS A 107 2.22 -3.71 -1.77
CA CYS A 107 1.94 -4.29 -3.08
C CYS A 107 3.20 -5.01 -3.55
N ASP A 108 3.11 -6.31 -3.76
CA ASP A 108 4.26 -7.17 -4.05
C ASP A 108 4.31 -7.66 -5.51
N GLU A 109 3.52 -7.09 -6.42
CA GLU A 109 3.43 -7.55 -7.82
C GLU A 109 4.80 -7.56 -8.53
N CYS A 110 5.59 -6.50 -8.34
CA CYS A 110 6.93 -6.41 -8.90
C CYS A 110 7.94 -7.37 -8.24
N LEU A 111 7.67 -7.82 -7.00
CA LEU A 111 8.48 -8.80 -6.29
C LEU A 111 8.12 -10.23 -6.73
N ILE A 112 6.82 -10.50 -6.79
CA ILE A 112 6.25 -11.81 -7.16
C ILE A 112 6.62 -12.18 -8.60
N SER A 113 6.58 -11.21 -9.51
CA SER A 113 6.90 -11.42 -10.93
C SER A 113 8.40 -11.60 -11.22
N CYS A 114 9.28 -11.31 -10.26
CA CYS A 114 10.72 -11.33 -10.46
C CYS A 114 11.29 -12.75 -10.52
N PRO A 115 11.85 -13.22 -11.67
CA PRO A 115 12.29 -14.62 -11.82
C PRO A 115 13.31 -15.09 -10.79
N PRO A 116 14.35 -14.31 -10.42
CA PRO A 116 15.29 -14.72 -9.38
C PRO A 116 14.65 -15.00 -8.02
N GLY A 117 13.47 -14.42 -7.75
CA GLY A 117 12.74 -14.55 -6.48
C GLY A 117 11.78 -15.74 -6.41
N GLN A 118 11.45 -16.37 -7.54
CA GLN A 118 10.41 -17.41 -7.63
C GLN A 118 10.67 -18.61 -6.70
N GLY A 119 11.90 -18.99 -6.51
CA GLY A 119 12.27 -20.08 -5.60
C GLY A 119 12.04 -19.78 -4.11
N GLY A 120 11.99 -18.50 -3.74
CA GLY A 120 11.73 -18.03 -2.37
C GLY A 120 10.26 -18.08 -1.99
N ILE A 121 9.36 -17.73 -2.91
CA ILE A 121 7.90 -17.60 -2.68
C ILE A 121 7.29 -18.92 -2.18
N LYS A 122 7.72 -20.06 -2.72
CA LYS A 122 7.21 -21.40 -2.34
C LYS A 122 7.48 -21.77 -0.87
N LYS A 123 8.32 -21.05 -0.17
CA LYS A 123 8.68 -21.31 1.24
C LYS A 123 7.85 -20.51 2.23
N PHE A 124 7.14 -19.49 1.78
CA PHE A 124 6.29 -18.69 2.64
C PHE A 124 4.88 -19.30 2.66
N ASN A 125 4.48 -19.78 3.83
CA ASN A 125 3.09 -20.16 4.04
C ASN A 125 2.27 -18.87 4.18
N THR A 126 1.49 -18.53 3.16
CA THR A 126 0.78 -17.26 3.03
C THR A 126 -0.64 -17.29 3.63
N ASP A 127 -0.95 -18.25 4.48
CA ASP A 127 -2.26 -18.37 5.14
C ASP A 127 -2.52 -17.32 6.23
N THR A 128 -1.90 -16.16 6.15
CA THR A 128 -2.22 -15.02 7.01
C THR A 128 -3.26 -14.15 6.32
N SER A 129 -4.52 -14.53 6.43
CA SER A 129 -5.62 -13.61 6.10
C SER A 129 -5.73 -12.53 7.17
N VAL A 130 -5.80 -11.27 6.76
CA VAL A 130 -6.10 -10.16 7.66
C VAL A 130 -7.61 -10.05 7.77
N ASP A 131 -8.14 -10.11 8.98
CA ASP A 131 -9.55 -9.85 9.23
C ASP A 131 -9.80 -8.33 9.19
N LEU A 132 -10.37 -7.85 8.08
CA LEU A 132 -10.67 -6.43 7.89
C LEU A 132 -11.71 -5.92 8.89
N ASN A 133 -12.65 -6.77 9.32
CA ASN A 133 -13.66 -6.40 10.30
C ASN A 133 -13.00 -6.18 11.68
N GLN A 134 -12.06 -7.02 12.05
CA GLN A 134 -11.26 -6.82 13.26
C GLN A 134 -10.53 -5.47 13.21
N ILE A 135 -9.85 -5.16 12.10
CA ILE A 135 -9.16 -3.87 11.92
C ILE A 135 -10.12 -2.69 12.11
N LEU A 136 -11.30 -2.75 11.50
CA LEU A 136 -12.26 -1.64 11.52
C LEU A 136 -12.90 -1.42 12.89
N ASN A 137 -13.01 -2.50 13.69
CA ASN A 137 -13.58 -2.46 15.06
C ASN A 137 -12.55 -2.17 16.17
N SER A 138 -11.25 -2.31 15.91
CA SER A 138 -10.20 -2.04 16.90
C SER A 138 -9.98 -0.54 17.12
N GLU A 139 -9.47 -0.16 18.29
CA GLU A 139 -9.04 1.20 18.55
C GLU A 139 -7.75 1.54 17.77
N SER A 140 -7.58 2.82 17.40
CA SER A 140 -6.42 3.26 16.61
C SER A 140 -5.09 2.93 17.30
N GLN A 141 -4.99 3.12 18.59
CA GLN A 141 -3.78 2.83 19.37
C GLN A 141 -3.48 1.32 19.40
N GLU A 142 -4.50 0.50 19.56
CA GLU A 142 -4.38 -0.97 19.54
C GLU A 142 -3.82 -1.45 18.20
N LEU A 143 -4.28 -0.89 17.07
CA LEU A 143 -3.75 -1.21 15.74
C LEU A 143 -2.27 -0.84 15.61
N VAL A 144 -1.84 0.29 16.17
CA VAL A 144 -0.43 0.70 16.14
C VAL A 144 0.45 -0.27 16.93
N GLU A 145 -0.05 -0.84 18.01
CA GLU A 145 0.67 -1.83 18.82
C GLU A 145 0.69 -3.20 18.14
N LEU A 146 -0.45 -3.66 17.62
CA LEU A 146 -0.61 -4.94 16.95
C LEU A 146 0.23 -5.02 15.67
N TYR A 147 0.29 -3.92 14.90
CA TYR A 147 1.04 -3.83 13.64
C TYR A 147 2.32 -2.98 13.78
N ASN A 148 3.01 -3.07 14.91
CA ASN A 148 4.17 -2.22 15.24
C ASN A 148 5.36 -2.38 14.25
N TRP A 149 5.42 -3.48 13.50
CA TRP A 149 6.41 -3.73 12.43
C TRP A 149 6.03 -3.08 11.09
N PHE A 150 4.81 -2.57 10.94
CA PHE A 150 4.40 -1.81 9.77
C PHE A 150 4.79 -0.34 9.92
N TYR A 151 5.13 0.30 8.81
CA TYR A 151 5.16 1.74 8.76
C TYR A 151 3.73 2.27 8.74
N ILE A 152 3.29 2.81 9.86
CA ILE A 152 1.98 3.43 10.00
C ILE A 152 2.17 4.95 10.03
N PRO A 153 1.63 5.70 9.05
CA PRO A 153 1.78 7.16 9.00
C PRO A 153 1.36 7.81 10.32
N LYS A 154 2.17 8.74 10.80
CA LYS A 154 1.93 9.48 12.05
C LYS A 154 1.67 8.61 13.27
N ARG A 155 2.01 7.31 13.23
CA ARG A 155 1.67 6.33 14.27
C ARG A 155 0.17 6.36 14.62
N ASN A 156 -0.69 6.48 13.61
CA ASN A 156 -2.13 6.53 13.76
C ASN A 156 -2.79 5.35 13.02
N GLY A 157 -3.44 4.45 13.75
CA GLY A 157 -4.10 3.25 13.23
C GLY A 157 -5.26 3.52 12.26
N ASP A 158 -5.79 4.75 12.23
CA ASP A 158 -6.83 5.13 11.29
C ASP A 158 -6.38 5.04 9.82
N TYR A 159 -5.07 5.10 9.55
CA TYR A 159 -4.54 4.83 8.22
C TYR A 159 -4.65 3.35 7.82
N LEU A 160 -4.61 2.44 8.78
CA LEU A 160 -4.91 1.02 8.54
C LEU A 160 -6.41 0.82 8.32
N LYS A 161 -7.27 1.49 9.10
CA LYS A 161 -8.73 1.48 8.86
C LYS A 161 -9.07 2.03 7.48
N ARG A 162 -8.44 3.13 7.05
CA ARG A 162 -8.56 3.65 5.68
C ARG A 162 -8.29 2.57 4.63
N ASN A 163 -7.18 1.87 4.76
CA ASN A 163 -6.80 0.81 3.82
C ASN A 163 -7.80 -0.35 3.85
N ALA A 164 -8.29 -0.73 5.04
CA ALA A 164 -9.30 -1.76 5.21
C ALA A 164 -10.63 -1.38 4.54
N ILE A 165 -11.08 -0.13 4.69
CA ILE A 165 -12.29 0.39 4.03
C ILE A 165 -12.17 0.30 2.51
N ILE A 166 -11.02 0.70 1.94
CA ILE A 166 -10.79 0.64 0.49
C ILE A 166 -10.82 -0.81 0.01
N ALA A 167 -10.13 -1.72 0.70
CA ALA A 167 -10.10 -3.13 0.34
C ALA A 167 -11.50 -3.77 0.42
N LEU A 168 -12.25 -3.45 1.46
CA LEU A 168 -13.61 -3.95 1.68
C LEU A 168 -14.58 -3.44 0.60
N ALA A 169 -14.51 -2.16 0.26
CA ALA A 169 -15.37 -1.56 -0.76
C ALA A 169 -15.06 -2.04 -2.18
N ASN A 170 -13.80 -2.38 -2.45
CA ASN A 170 -13.39 -2.98 -3.74
C ASN A 170 -13.78 -4.46 -3.87
N ASN A 171 -13.94 -5.17 -2.75
CA ASN A 171 -14.31 -6.59 -2.73
C ASN A 171 -15.41 -6.82 -1.68
N PRO A 172 -16.64 -6.33 -1.93
CA PRO A 172 -17.69 -6.32 -0.94
C PRO A 172 -18.22 -7.72 -0.62
N SER A 173 -18.51 -7.95 0.66
CA SER A 173 -19.26 -9.08 1.21
C SER A 173 -20.67 -8.64 1.61
N SER A 174 -21.49 -9.59 2.06
CA SER A 174 -22.89 -9.32 2.44
C SER A 174 -23.07 -8.27 3.55
N ASP A 175 -22.10 -8.13 4.43
CA ASP A 175 -22.09 -7.25 5.60
C ASP A 175 -21.34 -5.92 5.36
N THR A 176 -20.71 -5.76 4.19
CA THR A 176 -19.91 -4.56 3.86
C THR A 176 -20.71 -3.27 4.02
N ARG A 177 -21.98 -3.27 3.60
CA ARG A 177 -22.86 -2.11 3.67
C ARG A 177 -23.06 -1.65 5.12
N GLU A 178 -23.41 -2.56 6.00
CA GLU A 178 -23.67 -2.30 7.43
C GLU A 178 -22.40 -1.83 8.14
N VAL A 179 -21.26 -2.42 7.82
CA VAL A 179 -19.96 -2.01 8.34
C VAL A 179 -19.66 -0.57 7.94
N LEU A 180 -19.77 -0.22 6.65
CA LEU A 180 -19.50 1.14 6.17
C LEU A 180 -20.47 2.18 6.77
N ILE A 181 -21.75 1.84 6.95
CA ILE A 181 -22.73 2.70 7.62
C ILE A 181 -22.31 2.97 9.07
N SER A 182 -21.89 1.94 9.81
CA SER A 182 -21.45 2.10 11.20
C SER A 182 -20.26 3.07 11.33
N LEU A 183 -19.35 3.03 10.37
CA LEU A 183 -18.15 3.86 10.32
C LEU A 183 -18.42 5.33 10.00
N LEU A 184 -19.60 5.69 9.45
CA LEU A 184 -20.02 7.09 9.29
C LEU A 184 -20.13 7.83 10.62
N LYS A 185 -20.27 7.11 11.74
CA LYS A 185 -20.33 7.67 13.11
C LYS A 185 -18.98 7.76 13.79
N SER A 186 -17.89 7.37 13.12
CA SER A 186 -16.54 7.40 13.68
C SER A 186 -16.14 8.82 14.08
N GLN A 187 -15.40 8.95 15.17
CA GLN A 187 -14.77 10.22 15.56
C GLN A 187 -13.68 10.64 14.58
N SER A 188 -13.06 9.68 13.88
CA SER A 188 -12.03 9.93 12.89
C SER A 188 -12.62 10.50 11.58
N GLN A 189 -12.20 11.69 11.23
CA GLN A 189 -12.55 12.30 9.94
C GLN A 189 -12.06 11.45 8.77
N LEU A 190 -10.88 10.84 8.89
CA LEU A 190 -10.31 9.97 7.87
C LEU A 190 -11.18 8.75 7.62
N VAL A 191 -11.64 8.10 8.70
CA VAL A 191 -12.52 6.93 8.62
C VAL A 191 -13.86 7.31 7.98
N ARG A 192 -14.50 8.40 8.44
CA ARG A 192 -15.78 8.87 7.82
C ARG A 192 -15.62 9.18 6.34
N PHE A 193 -14.54 9.90 5.97
CA PHE A 193 -14.24 10.25 4.58
C PHE A 193 -14.21 9.02 3.66
N TYR A 194 -13.46 7.99 4.04
CA TYR A 194 -13.36 6.78 3.21
C TYR A 194 -14.61 5.91 3.28
N SER A 195 -15.39 5.98 4.36
CA SER A 195 -16.68 5.27 4.45
C SER A 195 -17.71 5.85 3.49
N ILE A 196 -17.74 7.18 3.30
CA ILE A 196 -18.57 7.84 2.28
C ILE A 196 -18.19 7.34 0.88
N TRP A 197 -16.88 7.32 0.57
CA TRP A 197 -16.40 6.78 -0.69
C TRP A 197 -16.75 5.29 -0.85
N GLY A 198 -16.57 4.50 0.21
CA GLY A 198 -16.91 3.08 0.20
C GLY A 198 -18.39 2.83 -0.12
N LEU A 199 -19.30 3.57 0.50
CA LEU A 199 -20.73 3.50 0.21
C LEU A 199 -21.06 3.94 -1.23
N TRP A 200 -20.41 4.98 -1.73
CA TRP A 200 -20.51 5.37 -3.14
C TRP A 200 -20.05 4.24 -4.07
N LYS A 201 -18.91 3.62 -3.74
CA LYS A 201 -18.30 2.55 -4.56
C LYS A 201 -19.19 1.32 -4.69
N ILE A 202 -19.93 0.96 -3.63
CA ILE A 202 -20.87 -0.17 -3.65
C ILE A 202 -22.29 0.21 -4.09
N GLY A 203 -22.51 1.45 -4.56
CA GLY A 203 -23.83 1.91 -5.05
C GLY A 203 -24.83 2.36 -3.98
N GLU A 204 -24.39 2.54 -2.73
CA GLU A 204 -25.24 2.84 -1.57
C GLU A 204 -25.07 4.29 -1.07
N PHE A 205 -24.67 5.21 -1.95
CA PHE A 205 -24.33 6.59 -1.55
C PHE A 205 -25.51 7.36 -0.94
N GLU A 206 -26.73 7.12 -1.40
CA GLU A 206 -27.93 7.85 -0.93
C GLU A 206 -28.17 7.69 0.58
N ILE A 207 -27.67 6.58 1.15
CA ILE A 207 -27.83 6.30 2.58
C ILE A 207 -26.97 7.20 3.46
N VAL A 208 -25.92 7.83 2.91
CA VAL A 208 -25.00 8.72 3.66
C VAL A 208 -25.80 9.81 4.38
N ASN A 209 -26.81 10.41 3.71
CA ASN A 209 -27.64 11.49 4.28
C ASN A 209 -28.50 11.05 5.46
N GLN A 210 -28.73 9.75 5.64
CA GLN A 210 -29.53 9.22 6.75
C GLN A 210 -28.69 9.05 8.02
N TYR A 211 -27.37 8.83 7.88
CA TYR A 211 -26.47 8.47 8.97
C TYR A 211 -25.41 9.54 9.27
N LEU A 212 -25.15 10.44 8.35
CA LEU A 212 -24.23 11.56 8.52
C LEU A 212 -24.99 12.88 8.30
N ASP A 213 -24.98 13.73 9.32
CA ASP A 213 -25.58 15.08 9.22
C ASP A 213 -24.64 16.00 8.44
N ILE A 214 -24.73 15.91 7.11
CA ILE A 214 -23.90 16.71 6.18
C ILE A 214 -24.09 18.22 6.42
N LYS A 215 -25.26 18.68 6.85
CA LYS A 215 -25.53 20.11 7.07
C LYS A 215 -24.74 20.68 8.26
N ASN A 216 -24.45 19.84 9.24
CA ASN A 216 -23.69 20.19 10.43
C ASN A 216 -22.27 19.63 10.45
N GLU A 217 -21.83 18.92 9.38
CA GLU A 217 -20.45 18.45 9.27
C GLU A 217 -19.50 19.65 9.13
N LYS A 218 -18.45 19.66 9.97
CA LYS A 218 -17.47 20.75 10.04
C LYS A 218 -16.18 20.47 9.25
N SER A 219 -16.01 19.23 8.85
CA SER A 219 -14.80 18.83 8.12
C SER A 219 -14.94 19.19 6.64
N GLU A 220 -14.18 20.18 6.22
CA GLU A 220 -14.12 20.60 4.81
C GLU A 220 -13.75 19.43 3.89
N MET A 221 -12.83 18.58 4.30
CA MET A 221 -12.41 17.39 3.57
C MET A 221 -13.60 16.45 3.29
N ILE A 222 -14.47 16.22 4.29
CA ILE A 222 -15.65 15.36 4.15
C ILE A 222 -16.68 16.01 3.23
N LEU A 223 -16.92 17.31 3.39
CA LEU A 223 -17.87 18.05 2.56
C LEU A 223 -17.45 18.06 1.09
N GLN A 224 -16.18 18.29 0.80
CA GLN A 224 -15.63 18.26 -0.56
C GLN A 224 -15.76 16.87 -1.20
N GLU A 225 -15.45 15.81 -0.46
CA GLU A 225 -15.61 14.44 -0.99
C GLU A 225 -17.06 14.10 -1.24
N TYR A 226 -17.96 14.43 -0.30
CA TYR A 226 -19.38 14.22 -0.46
C TYR A 226 -19.91 14.93 -1.71
N GLN A 227 -19.58 16.22 -1.89
CA GLN A 227 -20.00 17.00 -3.05
C GLN A 227 -19.47 16.38 -4.34
N ARG A 228 -18.19 16.04 -4.39
CA ARG A 228 -17.57 15.42 -5.55
C ARG A 228 -18.26 14.11 -5.95
N LEU A 229 -18.52 13.22 -4.99
CA LEU A 229 -19.17 11.94 -5.27
C LEU A 229 -20.62 12.12 -5.71
N ASN A 230 -21.32 13.09 -5.13
CA ASN A 230 -22.67 13.45 -5.54
C ASN A 230 -22.71 13.94 -7.00
N GLU A 231 -21.79 14.81 -7.40
CA GLU A 231 -21.66 15.29 -8.79
C GLU A 231 -21.38 14.13 -9.77
N MET A 232 -20.53 13.16 -9.39
CA MET A 232 -20.23 12.01 -10.22
C MET A 232 -21.46 11.12 -10.49
N ILE A 233 -22.40 11.03 -9.56
CA ILE A 233 -23.65 10.28 -9.76
C ILE A 233 -24.55 10.96 -10.80
N TYR A 234 -24.64 12.28 -10.75
CA TYR A 234 -25.52 13.03 -11.66
C TYR A 234 -24.89 13.29 -13.03
N SER A 235 -23.57 13.28 -13.16
CA SER A 235 -22.88 13.43 -14.46
C SER A 235 -22.94 12.18 -15.33
N ASN A 236 -23.25 11.02 -14.73
CA ASN A 236 -23.37 9.72 -15.42
C ASN A 236 -24.83 9.32 -15.74
N LYS A 237 -25.79 10.19 -15.48
CA LYS A 237 -27.22 10.07 -15.87
C LYS A 237 -27.52 10.96 -17.08
#